data_805c753332319629b19af0ac2d478e0f
#
_entry.id   805c753332319629b19af0ac2d478e0f
#
_cell.length_a   1.000
_cell.length_b   1.000
_cell.length_c   1.000
_cell.angle_alpha   90.00
_cell.angle_beta   90.00
_cell.angle_gamma   90.00
#
_symmetry.space_group_name_H-M   'P 1'
#
loop_
_entity.id
_entity.type
_entity.pdbx_description
1 polymer ?
#
loop_
_entity_poly.entity_id
_entity_poly.type
_entity_poly.pdbx_seq_one_letter_code
_entity_poly.pdbx_strand_id
1 'polypeptide(L)'
;VTRAAAAAGRFDARDLALRARPGGNPVIPLVADLTAAVAGEHAPYVHRGATSQDILDTALMLVAARTLDGLLGDLARTESALGRLAAAHRDTVMPGRTLTQHAVPTTFGLKAAGWRCLVLDARDRLRTVRASLPVQLGGAAGTLAAFGVFGATHAGELTEAYSAELGLVAPVLPWHTLRTPIADVAGALAFTAGALGKPAADVLTLSRTEIGELGEGAGGGSSAMPHKANPVRATLVAAAARRAPALAATLYASMAAEDERPAGAWHAEWEPLRDLLRLVGGAARDAAELAEGLQVHADVMREHLFTTHGLIVSERLAAELAPLLGRARAKSLLTEAARRTRAEGRTLAGILADEPDLKGVDLADLTDPIHYTGSAGALTDRALERR
;
A
#
# COMPACT_ATOMS: atom_id res chain seq x y z
N VAL A 1 -19.59 31.79 18.51
CA VAL A 1 -18.40 31.31 17.83
C VAL A 1 -18.75 30.08 16.98
N THR A 2 -19.23 28.97 17.55
CA THR A 2 -19.55 27.71 16.85
C THR A 2 -20.44 27.89 15.62
N ARG A 3 -21.51 28.71 15.71
CA ARG A 3 -22.42 28.98 14.59
C ARG A 3 -21.72 29.71 13.43
N ALA A 4 -20.81 30.63 13.72
CA ALA A 4 -20.04 31.35 12.71
C ALA A 4 -19.01 30.42 12.03
N ALA A 5 -18.34 29.54 12.84
CA ALA A 5 -17.40 28.57 12.32
C ALA A 5 -18.09 27.48 11.46
N ALA A 6 -19.29 27.02 11.84
CA ALA A 6 -20.07 26.05 11.08
C ALA A 6 -20.47 26.55 9.68
N ALA A 7 -20.52 27.87 9.46
CA ALA A 7 -20.78 28.49 8.17
C ALA A 7 -19.51 28.57 7.31
N ALA A 8 -18.76 27.48 7.17
CA ALA A 8 -17.44 27.41 6.53
C ALA A 8 -17.41 27.97 5.10
N GLY A 9 -18.51 27.88 4.34
CA GLY A 9 -18.64 28.44 3.00
C GLY A 9 -18.54 29.97 2.90
N ARG A 10 -18.50 30.67 4.05
CA ARG A 10 -18.28 32.12 4.13
C ARG A 10 -16.80 32.50 3.93
N PHE A 11 -15.90 31.57 4.13
CA PHE A 11 -14.46 31.80 4.08
C PHE A 11 -13.91 31.31 2.73
N ASP A 12 -13.43 32.25 1.91
CA ASP A 12 -12.81 31.93 0.63
C ASP A 12 -11.38 31.39 0.88
N ALA A 13 -11.19 30.09 0.61
CA ALA A 13 -9.89 29.42 0.81
C ALA A 13 -8.78 30.03 -0.05
N ARG A 14 -9.10 30.53 -1.26
CA ARG A 14 -8.13 31.19 -2.15
C ARG A 14 -7.70 32.53 -1.60
N ASP A 15 -8.63 33.33 -1.13
CA ASP A 15 -8.35 34.62 -0.51
C ASP A 15 -7.53 34.45 0.79
N LEU A 16 -7.93 33.49 1.65
CA LEU A 16 -7.15 33.12 2.84
C LEU A 16 -5.71 32.72 2.49
N ALA A 17 -5.50 31.92 1.44
CA ALA A 17 -4.16 31.51 1.02
C ALA A 17 -3.32 32.72 0.53
N LEU A 18 -3.90 33.67 -0.20
CA LEU A 18 -3.21 34.88 -0.62
C LEU A 18 -2.83 35.77 0.54
N ARG A 19 -3.73 35.97 1.51
CA ARG A 19 -3.49 36.77 2.73
C ARG A 19 -2.61 36.05 3.77
N ALA A 20 -2.40 34.74 3.64
CA ALA A 20 -1.50 33.97 4.52
C ALA A 20 -0.02 34.34 4.36
N ARG A 21 0.39 34.83 3.18
CA ARG A 21 1.79 35.03 2.82
C ARG A 21 2.58 35.93 3.80
N PRO A 22 2.09 37.09 4.21
CA PRO A 22 2.83 37.95 5.15
C PRO A 22 3.01 37.31 6.55
N GLY A 23 2.05 36.50 6.99
CA GLY A 23 2.08 35.85 8.31
C GLY A 23 2.64 34.43 8.30
N GLY A 24 2.96 33.88 7.11
CA GLY A 24 3.52 32.55 6.94
C GLY A 24 2.55 31.39 7.16
N ASN A 25 1.29 31.63 7.52
CA ASN A 25 0.28 30.57 7.68
C ASN A 25 -1.16 31.06 7.48
N PRO A 26 -2.11 30.19 7.07
CA PRO A 26 -3.48 30.55 6.75
C PRO A 26 -4.36 30.82 7.98
N VAL A 27 -3.96 30.44 9.17
CA VAL A 27 -4.77 30.58 10.39
C VAL A 27 -4.91 32.04 10.79
N ILE A 28 -3.88 32.88 10.55
CA ILE A 28 -3.92 34.31 10.89
C ILE A 28 -5.09 35.04 10.20
N PRO A 29 -5.21 35.02 8.85
CA PRO A 29 -6.35 35.63 8.18
C PRO A 29 -7.68 34.92 8.52
N LEU A 30 -7.69 33.60 8.70
CA LEU A 30 -8.90 32.86 9.09
C LEU A 30 -9.43 33.32 10.45
N VAL A 31 -8.56 33.51 11.45
CA VAL A 31 -8.94 33.99 12.79
C VAL A 31 -9.48 35.42 12.71
N ALA A 32 -8.88 36.29 11.90
CA ALA A 32 -9.39 37.64 11.69
C ALA A 32 -10.82 37.64 11.10
N ASP A 33 -11.06 36.82 10.06
CA ASP A 33 -12.37 36.71 9.41
C ASP A 33 -13.42 36.07 10.34
N LEU A 34 -13.04 35.04 11.09
CA LEU A 34 -13.92 34.40 12.06
C LEU A 34 -14.28 35.35 13.20
N THR A 35 -13.32 36.13 13.70
CA THR A 35 -13.54 37.14 14.73
C THR A 35 -14.55 38.21 14.26
N ALA A 36 -14.38 38.67 13.02
CA ALA A 36 -15.31 39.61 12.39
C ALA A 36 -16.71 39.00 12.21
N ALA A 37 -16.79 37.73 11.84
CA ALA A 37 -18.07 37.03 11.65
C ALA A 37 -18.82 36.76 12.97
N VAL A 38 -18.09 36.62 14.08
CA VAL A 38 -18.69 36.43 15.42
C VAL A 38 -19.26 37.74 15.93
N ALA A 39 -18.52 38.83 15.79
CA ALA A 39 -18.87 40.20 16.23
C ALA A 39 -19.35 40.33 17.68
N GLY A 40 -19.49 41.55 18.19
CA GLY A 40 -20.03 41.85 19.51
C GLY A 40 -19.18 41.27 20.69
N GLU A 41 -19.84 41.06 21.82
CA GLU A 41 -19.22 40.62 23.09
C GLU A 41 -18.52 39.25 23.05
N HIS A 42 -18.84 38.44 22.05
CA HIS A 42 -18.27 37.09 21.91
C HIS A 42 -16.99 37.03 21.03
N ALA A 43 -16.69 38.10 20.30
CA ALA A 43 -15.49 38.17 19.44
C ALA A 43 -14.18 37.91 20.20
N PRO A 44 -13.96 38.41 21.44
CA PRO A 44 -12.73 38.16 22.20
C PRO A 44 -12.49 36.69 22.57
N TYR A 45 -13.46 35.81 22.41
CA TYR A 45 -13.31 34.38 22.69
C TYR A 45 -12.81 33.58 21.49
N VAL A 46 -12.72 34.18 20.30
CA VAL A 46 -12.18 33.51 19.12
C VAL A 46 -10.66 33.34 19.28
N HIS A 47 -10.18 32.13 19.09
CA HIS A 47 -8.75 31.76 19.14
C HIS A 47 -8.04 32.15 20.46
N ARG A 48 -8.80 32.25 21.56
CA ARG A 48 -8.31 32.72 22.84
C ARG A 48 -7.33 31.71 23.47
N GLY A 49 -6.09 32.09 23.69
CA GLY A 49 -5.06 31.24 24.28
C GLY A 49 -4.35 30.28 23.32
N ALA A 50 -4.94 29.99 22.16
CA ALA A 50 -4.36 29.08 21.17
C ALA A 50 -3.31 29.76 20.27
N THR A 51 -2.52 28.96 19.57
CA THR A 51 -1.61 29.42 18.51
C THR A 51 -2.03 28.85 17.15
N SER A 52 -1.55 29.44 16.05
CA SER A 52 -1.86 28.98 14.69
C SER A 52 -1.53 27.50 14.49
N GLN A 53 -0.46 27.02 15.10
CA GLN A 53 -0.04 25.62 14.97
C GLN A 53 -1.01 24.66 15.67
N ASP A 54 -1.61 25.04 16.80
CA ASP A 54 -2.65 24.22 17.46
C ASP A 54 -3.81 23.93 16.49
N ILE A 55 -4.23 24.96 15.77
CA ILE A 55 -5.36 24.87 14.83
C ILE A 55 -5.03 24.05 13.58
N LEU A 56 -3.87 24.35 12.97
CA LEU A 56 -3.49 23.71 11.71
C LEU A 56 -3.11 22.24 11.91
N ASP A 57 -2.32 21.92 12.94
CA ASP A 57 -1.93 20.54 13.23
C ASP A 57 -3.15 19.67 13.58
N THR A 58 -4.06 20.19 14.42
CA THR A 58 -5.31 19.48 14.73
C THR A 58 -6.17 19.30 13.48
N ALA A 59 -6.29 20.31 12.64
CA ALA A 59 -7.02 20.21 11.38
C ALA A 59 -6.41 19.16 10.43
N LEU A 60 -5.07 19.09 10.35
CA LEU A 60 -4.37 18.05 9.58
C LEU A 60 -4.62 16.64 10.15
N MET A 61 -4.66 16.48 11.47
CA MET A 61 -5.00 15.19 12.10
C MET A 61 -6.45 14.79 11.81
N LEU A 62 -7.40 15.73 11.82
CA LEU A 62 -8.79 15.46 11.43
C LEU A 62 -8.90 15.07 9.95
N VAL A 63 -8.19 15.74 9.07
CA VAL A 63 -8.12 15.37 7.63
C VAL A 63 -7.50 13.99 7.47
N ALA A 64 -6.39 13.72 8.17
CA ALA A 64 -5.75 12.40 8.17
C ALA A 64 -6.73 11.32 8.67
N ALA A 65 -7.41 11.54 9.80
CA ALA A 65 -8.38 10.60 10.35
C ALA A 65 -9.46 10.21 9.33
N ARG A 66 -10.11 11.21 8.72
CA ARG A 66 -11.16 10.98 7.71
C ARG A 66 -10.64 10.28 6.45
N THR A 67 -9.43 10.63 6.03
CA THR A 67 -8.79 9.99 4.87
C THR A 67 -8.42 8.54 5.17
N LEU A 68 -7.85 8.27 6.35
CA LEU A 68 -7.50 6.92 6.78
C LEU A 68 -8.73 6.02 6.94
N ASP A 69 -9.87 6.55 7.43
CA ASP A 69 -11.13 5.80 7.52
C ASP A 69 -11.61 5.35 6.13
N GLY A 70 -11.58 6.24 5.13
CA GLY A 70 -11.89 5.90 3.74
C GLY A 70 -10.92 4.88 3.14
N LEU A 71 -9.62 5.09 3.37
CA LEU A 71 -8.57 4.20 2.89
C LEU A 71 -8.67 2.80 3.49
N LEU A 72 -8.98 2.67 4.79
CA LEU A 72 -9.25 1.40 5.46
C LEU A 72 -10.44 0.67 4.84
N GLY A 73 -11.48 1.40 4.42
CA GLY A 73 -12.62 0.85 3.67
C GLY A 73 -12.19 0.25 2.31
N ASP A 74 -11.37 0.96 1.54
CA ASP A 74 -10.88 0.46 0.25
C ASP A 74 -9.90 -0.71 0.41
N LEU A 75 -9.05 -0.71 1.46
CA LEU A 75 -8.21 -1.87 1.78
C LEU A 75 -9.04 -3.10 2.17
N ALA A 76 -10.16 -2.94 2.87
CA ALA A 76 -11.06 -4.04 3.19
C ALA A 76 -11.70 -4.65 1.93
N ARG A 77 -12.08 -3.82 0.95
CA ARG A 77 -12.54 -4.29 -0.37
C ARG A 77 -11.45 -5.06 -1.11
N THR A 78 -10.24 -4.51 -1.15
CA THR A 78 -9.06 -5.13 -1.78
C THR A 78 -8.77 -6.49 -1.14
N GLU A 79 -8.70 -6.54 0.18
CA GLU A 79 -8.47 -7.75 0.97
C GLU A 79 -9.50 -8.83 0.65
N SER A 80 -10.79 -8.47 0.66
CA SER A 80 -11.89 -9.38 0.38
C SER A 80 -11.84 -9.93 -1.05
N ALA A 81 -11.54 -9.08 -2.05
CA ALA A 81 -11.41 -9.48 -3.44
C ALA A 81 -10.21 -10.43 -3.64
N LEU A 82 -9.05 -10.11 -3.06
CA LEU A 82 -7.86 -10.97 -3.12
C LEU A 82 -8.06 -12.28 -2.40
N GLY A 83 -8.83 -12.30 -1.29
CA GLY A 83 -9.22 -13.53 -0.60
C GLY A 83 -10.05 -14.46 -1.47
N ARG A 84 -11.05 -13.91 -2.19
CA ARG A 84 -11.83 -14.69 -3.17
C ARG A 84 -10.97 -15.23 -4.29
N LEU A 85 -10.08 -14.42 -4.86
CA LEU A 85 -9.16 -14.85 -5.91
C LEU A 85 -8.21 -15.97 -5.42
N ALA A 86 -7.65 -15.82 -4.21
CA ALA A 86 -6.78 -16.83 -3.62
C ALA A 86 -7.50 -18.18 -3.43
N ALA A 87 -8.74 -18.14 -2.93
CA ALA A 87 -9.55 -19.35 -2.75
C ALA A 87 -9.95 -19.98 -4.09
N ALA A 88 -10.45 -19.18 -5.04
CA ALA A 88 -10.90 -19.66 -6.34
C ALA A 88 -9.78 -20.28 -7.18
N HIS A 89 -8.56 -19.76 -7.03
CA HIS A 89 -7.38 -20.19 -7.80
C HIS A 89 -6.33 -20.91 -6.95
N ARG A 90 -6.77 -21.52 -5.83
CA ARG A 90 -5.91 -22.24 -4.88
C ARG A 90 -4.95 -23.20 -5.57
N ASP A 91 -5.47 -23.93 -6.53
CA ASP A 91 -4.77 -24.99 -7.25
C ASP A 91 -4.53 -24.66 -8.75
N THR A 92 -4.73 -23.40 -9.15
CA THR A 92 -4.42 -22.92 -10.51
C THR A 92 -2.92 -22.81 -10.68
N VAL A 93 -2.31 -23.78 -11.34
CA VAL A 93 -0.85 -23.89 -11.52
C VAL A 93 -0.37 -22.86 -12.56
N MET A 94 0.74 -22.22 -12.25
CA MET A 94 1.42 -21.25 -13.12
C MET A 94 2.94 -21.35 -12.98
N PRO A 95 3.73 -20.85 -13.93
CA PRO A 95 5.18 -20.75 -13.75
C PRO A 95 5.54 -19.78 -12.61
N GLY A 96 6.31 -20.23 -11.63
CA GLY A 96 7.04 -19.36 -10.73
C GLY A 96 8.18 -18.69 -11.50
N ARG A 97 8.33 -17.37 -11.35
CA ARG A 97 9.38 -16.61 -12.03
C ARG A 97 10.34 -16.02 -11.01
N THR A 98 11.63 -16.34 -11.16
CA THR A 98 12.72 -15.73 -10.39
C THR A 98 13.67 -15.05 -11.37
N LEU A 99 14.08 -13.82 -11.07
CA LEU A 99 14.93 -13.03 -11.95
C LEU A 99 14.44 -13.05 -13.43
N THR A 100 13.13 -12.94 -13.61
CA THR A 100 12.41 -12.96 -14.89
C THR A 100 12.28 -14.32 -15.60
N GLN A 101 12.99 -15.35 -15.17
CA GLN A 101 12.99 -16.68 -15.80
C GLN A 101 12.03 -17.65 -15.10
N HIS A 102 11.50 -18.62 -15.83
CA HIS A 102 10.74 -19.73 -15.24
C HIS A 102 11.67 -20.54 -14.31
N ALA A 103 11.26 -20.67 -13.05
CA ALA A 103 11.98 -21.46 -12.05
C ALA A 103 11.29 -22.82 -11.85
N VAL A 104 10.33 -22.87 -10.94
CA VAL A 104 9.51 -24.06 -10.67
C VAL A 104 8.03 -23.69 -10.69
N PRO A 105 7.09 -24.66 -10.80
CA PRO A 105 5.67 -24.35 -10.72
C PRO A 105 5.26 -23.76 -9.36
N THR A 106 4.26 -22.89 -9.39
CA THR A 106 3.56 -22.35 -8.22
C THR A 106 2.07 -22.28 -8.51
N THR A 107 1.24 -21.73 -7.61
CA THR A 107 -0.16 -21.47 -7.91
C THR A 107 -0.49 -19.98 -7.89
N PHE A 108 -1.48 -19.58 -8.70
CA PHE A 108 -1.99 -18.21 -8.65
C PHE A 108 -2.65 -17.90 -7.30
N GLY A 109 -3.30 -18.90 -6.68
CA GLY A 109 -3.86 -18.76 -5.34
C GLY A 109 -2.83 -18.34 -4.30
N LEU A 110 -1.66 -18.96 -4.29
CA LEU A 110 -0.57 -18.58 -3.38
C LEU A 110 -0.06 -17.16 -3.67
N LYS A 111 0.03 -16.76 -4.93
CA LYS A 111 0.41 -15.39 -5.32
C LYS A 111 -0.62 -14.38 -4.80
N ALA A 112 -1.90 -14.59 -5.03
CA ALA A 112 -2.98 -13.72 -4.56
C ALA A 112 -3.08 -13.67 -3.02
N ALA A 113 -2.86 -14.80 -2.35
CA ALA A 113 -2.76 -14.87 -0.89
C ALA A 113 -1.60 -14.02 -0.34
N GLY A 114 -0.45 -14.03 -1.02
CA GLY A 114 0.68 -13.17 -0.68
C GLY A 114 0.34 -11.67 -0.83
N TRP A 115 -0.35 -11.27 -1.90
CA TRP A 115 -0.83 -9.89 -2.06
C TRP A 115 -1.80 -9.49 -0.95
N ARG A 116 -2.74 -10.39 -0.60
CA ARG A 116 -3.66 -10.18 0.52
C ARG A 116 -2.93 -9.96 1.84
N CYS A 117 -1.90 -10.74 2.13
CA CYS A 117 -1.10 -10.56 3.35
C CYS A 117 -0.46 -9.16 3.43
N LEU A 118 0.07 -8.63 2.32
CA LEU A 118 0.61 -7.26 2.28
C LEU A 118 -0.47 -6.20 2.56
N VAL A 119 -1.69 -6.39 2.02
CA VAL A 119 -2.83 -5.49 2.27
C VAL A 119 -3.23 -5.53 3.74
N LEU A 120 -3.25 -6.72 4.36
CA LEU A 120 -3.51 -6.87 5.79
C LEU A 120 -2.44 -6.19 6.65
N ASP A 121 -1.17 -6.31 6.28
CA ASP A 121 -0.07 -5.62 6.95
C ASP A 121 -0.22 -4.09 6.88
N ALA A 122 -0.67 -3.56 5.73
CA ALA A 122 -0.94 -2.13 5.56
C ALA A 122 -2.13 -1.69 6.41
N ARG A 123 -3.22 -2.44 6.39
CA ARG A 123 -4.43 -2.20 7.19
C ARG A 123 -4.12 -2.10 8.68
N ASP A 124 -3.35 -3.05 9.19
CA ASP A 124 -3.06 -3.13 10.63
C ASP A 124 -2.20 -1.93 11.08
N ARG A 125 -1.23 -1.50 10.26
CA ARG A 125 -0.44 -0.28 10.51
C ARG A 125 -1.31 0.98 10.49
N LEU A 126 -2.17 1.11 9.48
CA LEU A 126 -3.04 2.28 9.36
C LEU A 126 -4.06 2.35 10.50
N ARG A 127 -4.60 1.21 10.96
CA ARG A 127 -5.49 1.16 12.13
C ARG A 127 -4.78 1.65 13.39
N THR A 128 -3.55 1.21 13.61
CA THR A 128 -2.73 1.66 14.75
C THR A 128 -2.51 3.17 14.70
N VAL A 129 -2.10 3.69 13.56
CA VAL A 129 -1.88 5.14 13.39
C VAL A 129 -3.19 5.92 13.52
N ARG A 130 -4.28 5.44 12.90
CA ARG A 130 -5.60 6.10 13.01
C ARG A 130 -6.08 6.23 14.45
N ALA A 131 -5.85 5.19 15.26
CA ALA A 131 -6.23 5.17 16.67
C ALA A 131 -5.33 6.07 17.56
N SER A 132 -4.18 6.52 17.10
CA SER A 132 -3.22 7.32 17.87
C SER A 132 -3.17 8.80 17.45
N LEU A 133 -3.96 9.24 16.47
CA LEU A 133 -3.94 10.62 15.97
C LEU A 133 -4.32 11.63 17.07
N PRO A 134 -3.43 12.55 17.48
CA PRO A 134 -3.68 13.45 18.61
C PRO A 134 -4.29 14.78 18.17
N VAL A 135 -4.94 15.46 19.12
CA VAL A 135 -5.14 16.91 19.04
C VAL A 135 -3.82 17.65 19.29
N GLN A 136 -3.72 18.90 18.84
CA GLN A 136 -2.65 19.81 19.22
C GLN A 136 -3.23 20.99 19.99
N LEU A 137 -2.79 21.18 21.20
CA LEU A 137 -3.12 22.35 22.03
C LEU A 137 -1.94 22.66 22.94
N GLY A 138 -1.27 23.77 22.73
CA GLY A 138 -0.07 24.14 23.49
C GLY A 138 0.06 25.64 23.73
N GLY A 139 -0.61 26.44 22.90
CA GLY A 139 -0.43 27.90 22.93
C GLY A 139 0.92 28.32 22.36
N ALA A 140 1.41 29.47 22.75
CA ALA A 140 2.55 30.13 22.13
C ALA A 140 3.86 29.32 22.15
N ALA A 141 4.16 28.62 23.23
CA ALA A 141 5.40 27.88 23.44
C ALA A 141 5.17 26.49 24.11
N GLY A 142 4.01 25.89 23.92
CA GLY A 142 3.71 24.55 24.43
C GLY A 142 3.43 24.48 25.94
N THR A 143 3.23 25.59 26.60
CA THR A 143 3.05 25.67 28.09
C THR A 143 1.61 25.86 28.53
N LEU A 144 0.67 26.09 27.58
CA LEU A 144 -0.74 26.43 27.86
C LEU A 144 -0.93 27.68 28.74
N ALA A 145 0.13 28.51 28.91
CA ALA A 145 0.16 29.60 29.85
C ALA A 145 -1.01 30.60 29.71
N ALA A 146 -1.37 30.96 28.49
CA ALA A 146 -2.48 31.86 28.22
C ALA A 146 -3.82 31.33 28.73
N PHE A 147 -4.06 30.01 28.64
CA PHE A 147 -5.29 29.38 29.13
C PHE A 147 -5.42 29.51 30.65
N GLY A 148 -4.29 29.41 31.40
CA GLY A 148 -4.27 29.68 32.85
C GLY A 148 -4.66 31.09 33.20
N VAL A 149 -4.16 32.09 32.45
CA VAL A 149 -4.54 33.51 32.63
C VAL A 149 -6.04 33.72 32.39
N PHE A 150 -6.63 32.95 31.48
CA PHE A 150 -8.06 33.03 31.18
C PHE A 150 -8.94 32.16 32.07
N GLY A 151 -8.39 31.60 33.17
CA GLY A 151 -9.14 30.89 34.21
C GLY A 151 -9.22 29.38 34.06
N ALA A 152 -8.45 28.75 33.14
CA ALA A 152 -8.31 27.31 33.12
C ALA A 152 -7.44 26.85 34.29
N THR A 153 -8.05 26.22 35.29
CA THR A 153 -7.37 25.76 36.51
C THR A 153 -6.55 24.49 36.25
N HIS A 154 -6.96 23.68 35.26
CA HIS A 154 -6.29 22.43 34.88
C HIS A 154 -6.20 22.34 33.34
N ALA A 155 -5.03 22.68 32.81
CA ALA A 155 -4.81 22.68 31.35
C ALA A 155 -4.95 21.30 30.71
N GLY A 156 -4.69 20.21 31.45
CA GLY A 156 -4.90 18.83 31.01
C GLY A 156 -6.35 18.53 30.69
N GLU A 157 -7.27 18.94 31.56
CA GLU A 157 -8.74 18.75 31.36
C GLU A 157 -9.25 19.44 30.09
N LEU A 158 -8.67 20.60 29.74
CA LEU A 158 -9.01 21.29 28.50
C LEU A 158 -8.58 20.50 27.26
N THR A 159 -7.38 19.90 27.30
CA THR A 159 -6.89 19.06 26.21
C THR A 159 -7.70 17.77 26.06
N GLU A 160 -8.09 17.15 27.17
CA GLU A 160 -8.96 15.97 27.18
C GLU A 160 -10.36 16.29 26.60
N ALA A 161 -10.97 17.37 27.05
CA ALA A 161 -12.27 17.82 26.52
C ALA A 161 -12.18 18.13 25.01
N TYR A 162 -11.10 18.77 24.57
CA TYR A 162 -10.86 19.07 23.16
C TYR A 162 -10.70 17.81 22.33
N SER A 163 -9.96 16.81 22.82
CA SER A 163 -9.77 15.54 22.16
C SER A 163 -11.08 14.75 22.04
N ALA A 164 -11.87 14.71 23.10
CA ALA A 164 -13.17 14.03 23.13
C ALA A 164 -14.17 14.66 22.13
N GLU A 165 -14.20 15.98 22.03
CA GLU A 165 -15.07 16.70 21.08
C GLU A 165 -14.71 16.40 19.62
N LEU A 166 -13.43 16.18 19.31
CA LEU A 166 -12.93 15.94 17.95
C LEU A 166 -12.78 14.45 17.59
N GLY A 167 -12.93 13.55 18.55
CA GLY A 167 -12.70 12.11 18.33
C GLY A 167 -11.24 11.78 17.99
N LEU A 168 -10.30 12.55 18.56
CA LEU A 168 -8.86 12.34 18.48
C LEU A 168 -8.29 12.02 19.87
N VAL A 169 -7.00 11.71 19.97
CA VAL A 169 -6.35 11.36 21.24
C VAL A 169 -5.83 12.61 21.92
N ALA A 170 -5.92 12.68 23.27
CA ALA A 170 -5.22 13.68 24.06
C ALA A 170 -3.73 13.29 24.14
N PRO A 171 -2.79 14.13 23.67
CA PRO A 171 -1.37 13.84 23.77
C PRO A 171 -0.87 14.07 25.19
N VAL A 172 0.20 13.37 25.58
CA VAL A 172 0.86 13.58 26.88
C VAL A 172 1.44 14.99 27.01
N LEU A 173 1.97 15.51 25.91
CA LEU A 173 2.55 16.85 25.80
C LEU A 173 2.10 17.50 24.48
N PRO A 174 2.06 18.84 24.40
CA PRO A 174 1.99 19.53 23.12
C PRO A 174 3.15 19.09 22.22
N TRP A 175 2.84 18.83 20.95
CA TRP A 175 3.79 18.19 20.03
C TRP A 175 4.22 19.13 18.87
N HIS A 176 4.30 20.44 19.12
CA HIS A 176 4.70 21.44 18.14
C HIS A 176 6.02 21.11 17.42
N THR A 177 6.97 20.52 18.15
CA THR A 177 8.28 20.07 17.63
C THR A 177 8.51 18.57 17.81
N LEU A 178 7.62 17.85 18.47
CA LEU A 178 7.67 16.40 18.66
C LEU A 178 6.85 15.72 17.55
N ARG A 179 7.39 15.68 16.33
CA ARG A 179 6.63 15.36 15.11
C ARG A 179 6.34 13.88 14.87
N THR A 180 6.37 13.04 15.91
CA THR A 180 6.03 11.61 15.84
C THR A 180 4.68 11.34 15.13
N PRO A 181 3.58 12.07 15.41
CA PRO A 181 2.31 11.82 14.73
C PRO A 181 2.39 11.99 13.21
N ILE A 182 3.17 12.96 12.73
CA ILE A 182 3.40 13.21 11.30
C ILE A 182 4.22 12.08 10.68
N ALA A 183 5.28 11.66 11.37
CA ALA A 183 6.17 10.59 10.91
C ALA A 183 5.44 9.24 10.85
N ASP A 184 4.59 8.92 11.82
CA ASP A 184 3.80 7.69 11.86
C ASP A 184 2.80 7.64 10.71
N VAL A 185 2.09 8.73 10.44
CA VAL A 185 1.20 8.84 9.27
C VAL A 185 2.00 8.66 7.97
N ALA A 186 3.15 9.33 7.84
CA ALA A 186 4.01 9.23 6.67
C ALA A 186 4.48 7.80 6.42
N GLY A 187 4.96 7.12 7.46
CA GLY A 187 5.45 5.74 7.39
C GLY A 187 4.36 4.76 7.02
N ALA A 188 3.19 4.86 7.64
CA ALA A 188 2.06 3.97 7.35
C ALA A 188 1.53 4.16 5.92
N LEU A 189 1.44 5.39 5.44
CA LEU A 189 1.02 5.69 4.06
C LEU A 189 2.05 5.22 3.02
N ALA A 190 3.34 5.47 3.25
CA ALA A 190 4.39 5.02 2.33
C ALA A 190 4.46 3.49 2.27
N PHE A 191 4.33 2.81 3.42
CA PHE A 191 4.23 1.35 3.46
C PHE A 191 3.02 0.85 2.66
N THR A 192 1.84 1.47 2.87
CA THR A 192 0.62 1.10 2.16
C THR A 192 0.77 1.24 0.64
N ALA A 193 1.35 2.33 0.17
CA ALA A 193 1.64 2.51 -1.26
C ALA A 193 2.55 1.41 -1.81
N GLY A 194 3.60 1.03 -1.06
CA GLY A 194 4.49 -0.07 -1.44
C GLY A 194 3.80 -1.43 -1.45
N ALA A 195 2.96 -1.70 -0.43
CA ALA A 195 2.16 -2.93 -0.33
C ALA A 195 1.20 -3.10 -1.51
N LEU A 196 0.51 -2.03 -1.93
CA LEU A 196 -0.35 -2.01 -3.10
C LEU A 196 0.45 -2.03 -4.42
N GLY A 197 1.67 -1.51 -4.40
CA GLY A 197 2.57 -1.51 -5.56
C GLY A 197 3.02 -2.90 -5.99
N LYS A 198 3.09 -3.88 -5.07
CA LYS A 198 3.48 -5.27 -5.41
C LYS A 198 2.46 -5.97 -6.31
N PRO A 199 1.15 -6.07 -5.96
CA PRO A 199 0.16 -6.63 -6.88
C PRO A 199 0.07 -5.86 -8.19
N ALA A 200 0.16 -4.52 -8.16
CA ALA A 200 0.16 -3.72 -9.37
C ALA A 200 1.33 -4.05 -10.31
N ALA A 201 2.55 -4.20 -9.79
CA ALA A 201 3.71 -4.60 -10.57
C ALA A 201 3.57 -6.00 -11.18
N ASP A 202 3.01 -6.95 -10.42
CA ASP A 202 2.74 -8.30 -10.92
C ASP A 202 1.67 -8.26 -12.02
N VAL A 203 0.58 -7.51 -11.85
CA VAL A 203 -0.46 -7.35 -12.88
C VAL A 203 0.13 -6.72 -14.15
N LEU A 204 0.92 -5.64 -14.03
CA LEU A 204 1.60 -5.01 -15.16
C LEU A 204 2.51 -5.98 -15.92
N THR A 205 3.14 -6.92 -15.22
CA THR A 205 4.00 -7.94 -15.83
C THR A 205 3.15 -9.02 -16.51
N LEU A 206 2.17 -9.58 -15.78
CA LEU A 206 1.39 -10.73 -16.22
C LEU A 206 0.33 -10.37 -17.26
N SER A 207 -0.01 -9.08 -17.44
CA SER A 207 -0.91 -8.58 -18.48
C SER A 207 -0.22 -8.17 -19.78
N ARG A 208 1.11 -8.30 -19.89
CA ARG A 208 1.82 -8.03 -21.16
C ARG A 208 1.28 -8.93 -22.26
N THR A 209 1.21 -8.41 -23.48
CA THR A 209 0.66 -9.14 -24.64
C THR A 209 1.29 -10.52 -24.84
N GLU A 210 2.60 -10.63 -24.63
CA GLU A 210 3.38 -11.88 -24.76
C GLU A 210 3.21 -12.83 -23.57
N ILE A 211 2.61 -12.37 -22.44
CA ILE A 211 2.35 -13.20 -21.27
C ILE A 211 0.85 -13.48 -21.14
N GLY A 212 0.00 -12.47 -21.05
CA GLY A 212 -1.45 -12.61 -21.08
C GLY A 212 -2.08 -13.46 -19.97
N GLU A 213 -1.37 -13.70 -18.85
CA GLU A 213 -1.86 -14.53 -17.74
C GLU A 213 -2.91 -13.83 -16.88
N LEU A 214 -2.90 -12.48 -16.89
CA LEU A 214 -3.88 -11.63 -16.20
C LEU A 214 -4.41 -10.56 -17.15
N GLY A 215 -5.63 -10.07 -16.84
CA GLY A 215 -6.24 -8.92 -17.49
C GLY A 215 -6.93 -8.00 -16.49
N GLU A 216 -6.96 -6.69 -16.77
CA GLU A 216 -7.78 -5.73 -16.04
C GLU A 216 -9.14 -5.63 -16.71
N GLY A 217 -10.20 -6.19 -16.09
CA GLY A 217 -11.52 -6.41 -16.73
C GLY A 217 -12.21 -5.13 -17.20
N ALA A 218 -11.92 -3.99 -16.61
CA ALA A 218 -12.40 -2.67 -17.03
C ALA A 218 -11.25 -1.79 -17.53
N GLY A 219 -10.24 -2.40 -18.18
CA GLY A 219 -9.05 -1.72 -18.68
C GLY A 219 -9.37 -0.59 -19.64
N GLY A 220 -8.50 0.41 -19.67
CA GLY A 220 -8.59 1.55 -20.57
C GLY A 220 -8.39 1.14 -22.03
N GLY A 221 -9.41 1.32 -22.86
CA GLY A 221 -9.30 1.12 -24.30
C GLY A 221 -8.33 2.11 -24.95
N SER A 222 -7.73 1.68 -26.05
CA SER A 222 -7.00 2.59 -26.94
C SER A 222 -7.97 3.26 -27.91
N SER A 223 -7.85 4.55 -28.11
CA SER A 223 -8.65 5.29 -29.10
C SER A 223 -8.44 4.83 -30.55
N ALA A 224 -7.30 4.20 -30.84
CA ALA A 224 -6.90 3.82 -32.19
C ALA A 224 -6.74 2.32 -32.40
N MET A 225 -6.66 1.51 -31.33
CA MET A 225 -6.33 0.08 -31.39
C MET A 225 -7.32 -0.72 -30.54
N PRO A 226 -8.38 -1.30 -31.16
CA PRO A 226 -9.45 -1.99 -30.42
C PRO A 226 -8.99 -3.19 -29.56
N HIS A 227 -7.87 -3.83 -29.94
CA HIS A 227 -7.29 -4.97 -29.24
C HIS A 227 -6.43 -4.58 -28.03
N LYS A 228 -6.13 -3.28 -27.84
CA LYS A 228 -5.23 -2.83 -26.80
C LYS A 228 -6.00 -2.51 -25.51
N ALA A 229 -5.96 -3.44 -24.57
CA ALA A 229 -6.50 -3.28 -23.22
C ALA A 229 -5.37 -2.86 -22.26
N ASN A 230 -5.33 -1.58 -21.89
CA ASN A 230 -4.29 -1.06 -20.99
C ASN A 230 -4.65 -1.35 -19.52
N PRO A 231 -3.71 -1.85 -18.69
CA PRO A 231 -3.90 -2.01 -17.25
C PRO A 231 -3.74 -0.66 -16.53
N VAL A 232 -4.74 0.22 -16.67
CA VAL A 232 -4.66 1.63 -16.23
C VAL A 232 -4.60 1.75 -14.71
N ARG A 233 -5.44 1.00 -13.98
CA ARG A 233 -5.45 1.04 -12.51
C ARG A 233 -4.13 0.53 -11.95
N ALA A 234 -3.62 -0.59 -12.45
CA ALA A 234 -2.31 -1.10 -12.06
C ALA A 234 -1.20 -0.08 -12.34
N THR A 235 -1.27 0.64 -13.47
CA THR A 235 -0.32 1.71 -13.82
C THR A 235 -0.37 2.87 -12.82
N LEU A 236 -1.57 3.33 -12.44
CA LEU A 236 -1.75 4.42 -11.47
C LEU A 236 -1.27 4.03 -10.07
N VAL A 237 -1.60 2.82 -9.61
CA VAL A 237 -1.12 2.29 -8.32
C VAL A 237 0.41 2.18 -8.32
N ALA A 238 1.01 1.66 -9.39
CA ALA A 238 2.47 1.55 -9.50
C ALA A 238 3.16 2.92 -9.53
N ALA A 239 2.55 3.94 -10.15
CA ALA A 239 3.05 5.31 -10.12
C ALA A 239 2.99 5.92 -8.72
N ALA A 240 1.89 5.70 -8.00
CA ALA A 240 1.73 6.14 -6.61
C ALA A 240 2.77 5.49 -5.68
N ALA A 241 2.99 4.18 -5.82
CA ALA A 241 3.98 3.44 -5.04
C ALA A 241 5.42 3.99 -5.21
N ARG A 242 5.75 4.50 -6.40
CA ARG A 242 7.07 5.12 -6.65
C ARG A 242 7.19 6.52 -6.06
N ARG A 243 6.09 7.28 -5.97
CA ARG A 243 6.10 8.67 -5.49
C ARG A 243 6.02 8.78 -3.97
N ALA A 244 5.26 7.90 -3.33
CA ALA A 244 4.97 7.97 -1.89
C ALA A 244 6.25 8.03 -1.00
N PRO A 245 7.31 7.24 -1.25
CA PRO A 245 8.53 7.32 -0.42
C PRO A 245 9.20 8.69 -0.42
N ALA A 246 9.19 9.42 -1.54
CA ALA A 246 9.80 10.75 -1.63
C ALA A 246 9.01 11.79 -0.79
N LEU A 247 7.68 11.70 -0.77
CA LEU A 247 6.84 12.55 0.08
C LEU A 247 7.07 12.25 1.57
N ALA A 248 7.14 10.96 1.93
CA ALA A 248 7.44 10.55 3.30
C ALA A 248 8.85 10.99 3.74
N ALA A 249 9.83 10.94 2.86
CA ALA A 249 11.20 11.39 3.16
C ALA A 249 11.23 12.87 3.59
N THR A 250 10.45 13.75 2.95
CA THR A 250 10.34 15.15 3.37
C THR A 250 9.76 15.28 4.78
N LEU A 251 8.73 14.47 5.10
CA LEU A 251 8.10 14.47 6.42
C LEU A 251 9.07 13.98 7.50
N TYR A 252 9.84 12.94 7.22
CA TYR A 252 10.90 12.47 8.14
C TYR A 252 12.03 13.49 8.30
N ALA A 253 12.43 14.19 7.23
CA ALA A 253 13.45 15.23 7.30
C ALA A 253 13.01 16.43 8.15
N SER A 254 11.70 16.65 8.30
CA SER A 254 11.13 17.72 9.14
C SER A 254 11.03 17.38 10.62
N MET A 255 11.38 16.15 11.05
CA MET A 255 11.29 15.74 12.46
C MET A 255 12.31 16.44 13.36
N ALA A 256 13.49 16.78 12.84
CA ALA A 256 14.52 17.50 13.59
C ALA A 256 14.17 19.01 13.63
N ALA A 257 13.12 19.31 14.39
CA ALA A 257 12.58 20.65 14.55
C ALA A 257 13.24 21.36 15.73
N GLU A 258 13.78 22.55 15.47
CA GLU A 258 14.44 23.37 16.49
C GLU A 258 13.45 24.12 17.39
N ASP A 259 13.88 24.41 18.60
CA ASP A 259 13.19 25.21 19.63
C ASP A 259 11.74 24.71 19.93
N GLU A 260 10.84 25.60 20.32
CA GLU A 260 9.41 25.31 20.56
C GLU A 260 8.52 25.48 19.30
N ARG A 261 9.12 26.05 18.22
CA ARG A 261 8.51 26.13 16.87
C ARG A 261 9.60 26.35 15.84
N PRO A 262 9.72 25.41 14.87
CA PRO A 262 10.82 25.42 13.91
C PRO A 262 10.65 26.48 12.83
N ALA A 263 11.78 27.01 12.38
CA ALA A 263 11.84 27.96 11.26
C ALA A 263 11.93 27.20 9.94
N GLY A 264 10.78 26.77 9.40
CA GLY A 264 10.67 26.13 8.09
C GLY A 264 10.23 24.68 8.12
N ALA A 265 10.64 23.84 9.07
CA ALA A 265 10.30 22.41 9.12
C ALA A 265 8.77 22.19 9.17
N TRP A 266 8.05 22.92 10.03
CA TRP A 266 6.60 22.87 10.09
C TRP A 266 5.92 23.20 8.75
N HIS A 267 6.40 24.21 8.05
CA HIS A 267 5.86 24.61 6.73
C HIS A 267 6.14 23.57 5.65
N ALA A 268 7.30 22.91 5.73
CA ALA A 268 7.72 21.89 4.79
C ALA A 268 6.84 20.61 4.83
N GLU A 269 6.12 20.38 5.93
CA GLU A 269 5.24 19.20 6.09
C GLU A 269 3.91 19.32 5.36
N TRP A 270 3.37 20.53 5.17
CA TRP A 270 1.96 20.71 4.79
C TRP A 270 1.61 20.12 3.43
N GLU A 271 2.38 20.46 2.40
CA GLU A 271 2.12 19.93 1.06
C GLU A 271 2.42 18.44 0.95
N PRO A 272 3.58 17.92 1.39
CA PRO A 272 3.88 16.50 1.32
C PRO A 272 2.87 15.63 2.08
N LEU A 273 2.40 16.04 3.25
CA LEU A 273 1.40 15.29 4.02
C LEU A 273 0.06 15.23 3.27
N ARG A 274 -0.43 16.37 2.80
CA ARG A 274 -1.66 16.44 2.01
C ARG A 274 -1.56 15.60 0.73
N ASP A 275 -0.45 15.73 0.02
CA ASP A 275 -0.25 15.03 -1.24
C ASP A 275 -0.08 13.52 -1.02
N LEU A 276 0.56 13.10 0.06
CA LEU A 276 0.69 11.68 0.43
C LEU A 276 -0.67 11.07 0.76
N LEU A 277 -1.50 11.76 1.56
CA LEU A 277 -2.86 11.33 1.87
C LEU A 277 -3.72 11.17 0.60
N ARG A 278 -3.67 12.14 -0.31
CA ARG A 278 -4.42 12.09 -1.58
C ARG A 278 -3.91 10.99 -2.50
N LEU A 279 -2.59 10.87 -2.63
CA LEU A 279 -1.94 9.91 -3.51
C LEU A 279 -2.27 8.47 -3.08
N VAL A 280 -2.12 8.17 -1.80
CA VAL A 280 -2.35 6.81 -1.28
C VAL A 280 -3.84 6.49 -1.21
N GLY A 281 -4.69 7.47 -0.88
CA GLY A 281 -6.15 7.31 -0.95
C GLY A 281 -6.64 6.97 -2.36
N GLY A 282 -6.12 7.66 -3.39
CA GLY A 282 -6.42 7.33 -4.79
C GLY A 282 -5.93 5.94 -5.17
N ALA A 283 -4.69 5.60 -4.80
CA ALA A 283 -4.12 4.28 -5.09
C ALA A 283 -4.87 3.13 -4.41
N ALA A 284 -5.38 3.33 -3.19
CA ALA A 284 -6.17 2.31 -2.49
C ALA A 284 -7.50 2.03 -3.20
N ARG A 285 -8.17 3.08 -3.68
CA ARG A 285 -9.40 2.96 -4.48
C ARG A 285 -9.14 2.23 -5.79
N ASP A 286 -8.10 2.64 -6.54
CA ASP A 286 -7.72 1.97 -7.78
C ASP A 286 -7.35 0.49 -7.53
N ALA A 287 -6.67 0.18 -6.43
CA ALA A 287 -6.32 -1.20 -6.06
C ALA A 287 -7.54 -2.05 -5.71
N ALA A 288 -8.57 -1.46 -5.06
CA ALA A 288 -9.82 -2.17 -4.77
C ALA A 288 -10.56 -2.51 -6.07
N GLU A 289 -10.72 -1.55 -6.96
CA GLU A 289 -11.37 -1.76 -8.26
C GLU A 289 -10.57 -2.72 -9.16
N LEU A 290 -9.23 -2.67 -9.11
CA LEU A 290 -8.33 -3.61 -9.79
C LEU A 290 -8.55 -5.04 -9.30
N ALA A 291 -8.54 -5.26 -7.98
CA ALA A 291 -8.70 -6.58 -7.39
C ALA A 291 -10.10 -7.17 -7.62
N GLU A 292 -11.15 -6.32 -7.56
CA GLU A 292 -12.54 -6.72 -7.83
C GLU A 292 -12.77 -7.12 -9.28
N GLY A 293 -12.08 -6.48 -10.23
CA GLY A 293 -12.23 -6.70 -11.67
C GLY A 293 -11.14 -7.54 -12.32
N LEU A 294 -10.19 -8.11 -11.55
CA LEU A 294 -9.05 -8.84 -12.10
C LEU A 294 -9.49 -10.12 -12.80
N GLN A 295 -9.10 -10.27 -14.06
CA GLN A 295 -9.31 -11.46 -14.86
C GLN A 295 -8.09 -12.38 -14.78
N VAL A 296 -8.32 -13.66 -14.54
CA VAL A 296 -7.29 -14.70 -14.43
C VAL A 296 -7.44 -15.69 -15.58
N HIS A 297 -6.44 -15.78 -16.42
CA HIS A 297 -6.42 -16.64 -17.59
C HIS A 297 -5.68 -17.94 -17.24
N ALA A 298 -6.38 -18.85 -16.54
CA ALA A 298 -5.82 -20.11 -16.03
C ALA A 298 -5.27 -21.00 -17.14
N ASP A 299 -5.92 -21.03 -18.32
CA ASP A 299 -5.47 -21.81 -19.46
C ASP A 299 -4.13 -21.30 -20.00
N VAL A 300 -3.94 -19.98 -20.11
CA VAL A 300 -2.68 -19.35 -20.52
C VAL A 300 -1.57 -19.65 -19.50
N MET A 301 -1.89 -19.59 -18.21
CA MET A 301 -0.94 -19.97 -17.15
C MET A 301 -0.49 -21.42 -17.31
N ARG A 302 -1.44 -22.32 -17.61
CA ARG A 302 -1.15 -23.75 -17.83
C ARG A 302 -0.28 -23.97 -19.09
N GLU A 303 -0.58 -23.31 -20.19
CA GLU A 303 0.22 -23.38 -21.42
C GLU A 303 1.68 -22.98 -21.18
N HIS A 304 1.91 -21.93 -20.38
CA HIS A 304 3.25 -21.45 -20.08
C HIS A 304 4.10 -22.43 -19.26
N LEU A 305 3.50 -23.36 -18.52
CA LEU A 305 4.26 -24.41 -17.82
C LEU A 305 5.08 -25.28 -18.80
N PHE A 306 4.63 -25.40 -20.04
CA PHE A 306 5.26 -26.25 -21.04
C PHE A 306 6.24 -25.50 -21.96
N THR A 307 6.34 -24.17 -21.85
CA THR A 307 7.23 -23.32 -22.66
C THR A 307 8.70 -23.77 -22.61
N THR A 308 9.12 -24.35 -21.48
CA THR A 308 10.48 -24.85 -21.29
C THR A 308 10.65 -26.32 -21.64
N HIS A 309 9.66 -26.93 -22.33
CA HIS A 309 9.66 -28.35 -22.73
C HIS A 309 9.92 -29.32 -21.56
N GLY A 310 9.43 -28.99 -20.35
CA GLY A 310 9.56 -29.81 -19.14
C GLY A 310 10.78 -29.44 -18.26
N LEU A 311 11.64 -28.51 -18.67
CA LEU A 311 12.79 -28.09 -17.85
C LEU A 311 12.38 -27.42 -16.54
N ILE A 312 11.16 -26.90 -16.43
CA ILE A 312 10.62 -26.27 -15.22
C ILE A 312 10.57 -27.22 -14.00
N VAL A 313 10.58 -28.54 -14.20
CA VAL A 313 10.60 -29.56 -13.14
C VAL A 313 11.96 -30.24 -12.95
N SER A 314 13.04 -29.68 -13.51
CA SER A 314 14.37 -30.27 -13.41
C SER A 314 14.84 -30.48 -11.97
N GLU A 315 14.41 -29.65 -11.03
CA GLU A 315 14.70 -29.78 -9.59
C GLU A 315 14.05 -31.03 -9.01
N ARG A 316 12.76 -31.28 -9.33
CA ARG A 316 12.05 -32.51 -8.94
C ARG A 316 12.79 -33.76 -9.46
N LEU A 317 13.12 -33.77 -10.75
CA LEU A 317 13.85 -34.85 -11.38
C LEU A 317 15.21 -35.09 -10.73
N ALA A 318 15.95 -34.04 -10.37
CA ALA A 318 17.23 -34.18 -9.68
C ALA A 318 17.08 -34.87 -8.31
N ALA A 319 16.02 -34.54 -7.59
CA ALA A 319 15.73 -35.14 -6.28
C ALA A 319 15.30 -36.61 -6.41
N GLU A 320 14.37 -36.91 -7.35
CA GLU A 320 13.80 -38.25 -7.54
C GLU A 320 14.78 -39.24 -8.19
N LEU A 321 15.64 -38.77 -9.10
CA LEU A 321 16.62 -39.65 -9.76
C LEU A 321 17.89 -39.85 -8.95
N ALA A 322 18.21 -39.00 -7.96
CA ALA A 322 19.40 -39.13 -7.14
C ALA A 322 19.50 -40.44 -6.33
N PRO A 323 18.44 -40.97 -5.71
CA PRO A 323 18.44 -42.29 -5.06
C PRO A 323 18.69 -43.44 -6.04
N LEU A 324 18.25 -43.30 -7.30
CA LEU A 324 18.38 -44.38 -8.30
C LEU A 324 19.75 -44.42 -8.97
N LEU A 325 20.28 -43.26 -9.30
CA LEU A 325 21.49 -43.12 -10.13
C LEU A 325 22.72 -42.62 -9.37
N GLY A 326 22.52 -42.13 -8.15
CA GLY A 326 23.51 -41.33 -7.43
C GLY A 326 23.51 -39.86 -7.91
N ARG A 327 23.79 -38.92 -6.98
CA ARG A 327 23.70 -37.47 -7.24
C ARG A 327 24.54 -37.01 -8.43
N ALA A 328 25.76 -37.51 -8.58
CA ALA A 328 26.66 -37.08 -9.67
C ALA A 328 26.13 -37.49 -11.03
N ARG A 329 25.66 -38.74 -11.21
CA ARG A 329 25.09 -39.26 -12.45
C ARG A 329 23.78 -38.55 -12.78
N ALA A 330 22.85 -38.40 -11.81
CA ALA A 330 21.60 -37.68 -12.01
C ALA A 330 21.83 -36.23 -12.47
N LYS A 331 22.75 -35.51 -11.85
CA LYS A 331 23.12 -34.14 -12.26
C LYS A 331 23.70 -34.08 -13.65
N SER A 332 24.64 -34.97 -14.01
CA SER A 332 25.25 -35.03 -15.33
C SER A 332 24.20 -35.35 -16.39
N LEU A 333 23.36 -36.34 -16.14
CA LEU A 333 22.27 -36.73 -17.03
C LEU A 333 21.29 -35.58 -17.31
N LEU A 334 20.81 -34.91 -16.26
CA LEU A 334 19.88 -33.77 -16.41
C LEU A 334 20.52 -32.57 -17.09
N THR A 335 21.81 -32.31 -16.88
CA THR A 335 22.56 -31.26 -17.58
C THR A 335 22.61 -31.55 -19.09
N GLU A 336 22.94 -32.77 -19.46
CA GLU A 336 22.97 -33.17 -20.86
C GLU A 336 21.57 -33.21 -21.48
N ALA A 337 20.59 -33.75 -20.77
CA ALA A 337 19.19 -33.74 -21.21
C ALA A 337 18.66 -32.33 -21.44
N ALA A 338 18.97 -31.38 -20.56
CA ALA A 338 18.60 -29.97 -20.73
C ALA A 338 19.25 -29.34 -21.98
N ARG A 339 20.51 -29.66 -22.25
CA ARG A 339 21.20 -29.20 -23.46
C ARG A 339 20.53 -29.77 -24.72
N ARG A 340 20.22 -31.08 -24.73
CA ARG A 340 19.55 -31.75 -25.84
C ARG A 340 18.12 -31.22 -26.05
N THR A 341 17.35 -31.02 -24.98
CA THR A 341 16.01 -30.42 -25.05
C THR A 341 16.01 -29.10 -25.83
N ARG A 342 16.99 -28.23 -25.58
CA ARG A 342 17.12 -26.95 -26.28
C ARG A 342 17.60 -27.11 -27.71
N ALA A 343 18.52 -28.05 -27.99
CA ALA A 343 19.12 -28.25 -29.31
C ALA A 343 18.18 -28.99 -30.27
N GLU A 344 17.43 -29.98 -29.75
CA GLU A 344 16.61 -30.88 -30.57
C GLU A 344 15.12 -30.43 -30.58
N GLY A 345 14.70 -29.49 -29.71
CA GLY A 345 13.29 -29.09 -29.58
C GLY A 345 12.37 -30.19 -29.02
N ARG A 346 12.94 -31.27 -28.46
CA ARG A 346 12.19 -32.37 -27.84
C ARG A 346 11.90 -32.08 -26.38
N THR A 347 10.82 -32.68 -25.85
CA THR A 347 10.53 -32.57 -24.40
C THR A 347 11.58 -33.26 -23.55
N LEU A 348 11.77 -32.79 -22.32
CA LEU A 348 12.69 -33.41 -21.35
C LEU A 348 12.34 -34.88 -21.11
N ALA A 349 11.04 -35.19 -20.96
CA ALA A 349 10.56 -36.58 -20.87
C ALA A 349 11.00 -37.46 -22.08
N GLY A 350 10.83 -36.92 -23.30
CA GLY A 350 11.23 -37.61 -24.51
C GLY A 350 12.73 -37.82 -24.64
N ILE A 351 13.55 -36.93 -24.13
CA ILE A 351 15.01 -37.10 -24.07
C ILE A 351 15.41 -38.14 -23.01
N LEU A 352 14.78 -38.08 -21.83
CA LEU A 352 15.06 -39.01 -20.73
C LEU A 352 14.60 -40.44 -21.02
N ALA A 353 13.57 -40.63 -21.86
CA ALA A 353 13.09 -41.94 -22.30
C ALA A 353 14.15 -42.70 -23.13
N ASP A 354 15.10 -42.01 -23.75
CA ASP A 354 16.20 -42.64 -24.49
C ASP A 354 17.26 -43.25 -23.54
N GLU A 355 17.21 -42.96 -22.25
CA GLU A 355 18.24 -43.39 -21.29
C GLU A 355 17.94 -44.77 -20.72
N PRO A 356 18.86 -45.73 -20.92
CA PRO A 356 18.64 -47.11 -20.47
C PRO A 356 18.47 -47.24 -18.96
N ASP A 357 19.17 -46.38 -18.18
CA ASP A 357 19.15 -46.38 -16.72
C ASP A 357 17.78 -45.97 -16.13
N LEU A 358 16.86 -45.42 -16.97
CA LEU A 358 15.54 -44.93 -16.55
C LEU A 358 14.40 -45.85 -17.01
N LYS A 359 14.70 -47.05 -17.49
CA LYS A 359 13.66 -48.03 -17.86
C LYS A 359 12.79 -48.36 -16.64
N GLY A 360 11.47 -48.17 -16.78
CA GLY A 360 10.49 -48.44 -15.72
C GLY A 360 10.23 -47.25 -14.77
N VAL A 361 10.88 -46.13 -14.98
CA VAL A 361 10.56 -44.87 -14.28
C VAL A 361 9.39 -44.20 -14.99
N ASP A 362 8.38 -43.78 -14.24
CA ASP A 362 7.24 -43.01 -14.77
C ASP A 362 7.68 -41.55 -15.05
N LEU A 363 8.33 -41.36 -16.20
CA LEU A 363 8.78 -40.05 -16.64
C LEU A 363 7.61 -39.11 -16.97
N ALA A 364 6.42 -39.62 -17.29
CA ALA A 364 5.26 -38.80 -17.58
C ALA A 364 4.77 -38.08 -16.33
N ASP A 365 4.63 -38.81 -15.21
CA ASP A 365 4.30 -38.19 -13.92
C ASP A 365 5.41 -37.25 -13.43
N LEU A 366 6.66 -37.70 -13.46
CA LEU A 366 7.79 -36.93 -12.94
C LEU A 366 8.04 -35.60 -13.69
N THR A 367 7.65 -35.55 -14.98
CA THR A 367 7.81 -34.33 -15.78
C THR A 367 6.54 -33.51 -15.87
N ASP A 368 5.42 -33.92 -15.27
CA ASP A 368 4.21 -33.10 -15.22
C ASP A 368 4.37 -31.97 -14.18
N PRO A 369 4.40 -30.70 -14.62
CA PRO A 369 4.55 -29.58 -13.73
C PRO A 369 3.39 -29.41 -12.73
N ILE A 370 2.21 -29.97 -13.02
CA ILE A 370 1.03 -29.88 -12.15
C ILE A 370 1.28 -30.59 -10.83
N HIS A 371 2.09 -31.65 -10.82
CA HIS A 371 2.39 -32.46 -9.65
C HIS A 371 3.55 -31.92 -8.82
N TYR A 372 4.09 -30.73 -9.15
CA TYR A 372 5.24 -30.15 -8.45
C TYR A 372 4.98 -28.72 -7.92
N THR A 373 3.88 -28.54 -7.21
CA THR A 373 3.52 -27.26 -6.56
C THR A 373 3.86 -27.22 -5.07
N GLY A 374 4.43 -28.29 -4.53
CA GLY A 374 4.79 -28.39 -3.12
C GLY A 374 3.62 -28.10 -2.18
N SER A 375 3.83 -27.22 -1.22
CA SER A 375 2.83 -26.82 -0.22
C SER A 375 2.00 -25.60 -0.63
N ALA A 376 1.94 -25.23 -1.91
CA ALA A 376 1.29 -23.99 -2.34
C ALA A 376 -0.17 -23.89 -1.87
N GLY A 377 -0.95 -24.98 -2.01
CA GLY A 377 -2.34 -25.02 -1.54
C GLY A 377 -2.46 -24.84 -0.02
N ALA A 378 -1.67 -25.59 0.77
CA ALA A 378 -1.70 -25.49 2.22
C ALA A 378 -1.24 -24.10 2.73
N LEU A 379 -0.27 -23.48 2.06
CA LEU A 379 0.15 -22.12 2.36
C LEU A 379 -0.92 -21.09 2.02
N THR A 380 -1.68 -21.32 0.94
CA THR A 380 -2.85 -20.49 0.57
C THR A 380 -3.92 -20.58 1.66
N ASP A 381 -4.29 -21.79 2.08
CA ASP A 381 -5.29 -22.02 3.12
C ASP A 381 -4.89 -21.31 4.43
N ARG A 382 -3.65 -21.51 4.87
CA ARG A 382 -3.11 -20.85 6.06
C ARG A 382 -3.14 -19.32 5.95
N ALA A 383 -2.83 -18.76 4.79
CA ALA A 383 -2.88 -17.31 4.57
C ALA A 383 -4.32 -16.77 4.60
N LEU A 384 -5.31 -17.57 4.18
CA LEU A 384 -6.72 -17.21 4.22
C LEU A 384 -7.31 -17.22 5.64
N GLU A 385 -6.72 -17.95 6.60
CA GLU A 385 -7.12 -17.94 8.00
C GLU A 385 -6.81 -16.59 8.71
N ARG A 386 -5.83 -15.81 8.20
CA ARG A 386 -5.51 -14.48 8.73
C ARG A 386 -6.68 -13.51 8.51
N ARG A 387 -7.12 -12.85 9.59
CA ARG A 387 -8.21 -11.87 9.59
C ARG A 387 -7.71 -10.44 9.78
#